data_a133033fbbc91ca6697200c90cb398bb
#
_entry.id   a133033fbbc91ca6697200c90cb398bb
#
_cell.length_a   1.000
_cell.length_b   1.000
_cell.length_c   1.000
_cell.angle_alpha   90.00
_cell.angle_beta   90.00
_cell.angle_gamma   90.00
#
_symmetry.space_group_name_H-M   'P 1'
#
loop_
_entity.id
_entity.type
_entity.pdbx_description
1 polymer ?
#
loop_
_entity_poly.entity_id
_entity_poly.type
_entity_poly.pdbx_seq_one_letter_code
_entity_poly.pdbx_strand_id
1 'polypeptide(L)'
;MPFVMGETERILAHLENDYTEPIRDPVWRHIYVSRGLLRVVEQEQFQKLDRIRQLGPASQVYPGATHTRRGHSLGVFHMARRMIATLVRKNRDVEISLEGVKAFLCAALLHDVGHYPFAHSLKDLALAAHESLAARTILSEFAPVIRESLGIEPEAVASIIDRSSRYKGGENVGFYWKILSSVIDPDKLDYLNRDAFFCGVPYGIQDVDFILEELYPHAGNGVAISHKGITELENILFSKYLMYRTVYWHKTVRIATAMIKKVVAEALAQGAIRKDELYGLDDEQFFARFTTARFPGFSLIEDTRQRILHKQVFRVPFDHANPRHLLLEDVGERLRLEREIAADLSGIVGRKVPTEAIVVDVPERITFELRLPVIDPAQAEPDETDAGDASFVFNRIGHDDFPRSLRAVSVSARRDDDLLQAVERVGLARYFAQ
;
A
#
# COMPACT_ATOMS: atom_id res chain seq x y z
N MET A 1 6.88 51.35 2.68
CA MET A 1 6.97 50.13 3.50
C MET A 1 7.12 48.95 2.56
N PRO A 2 8.04 48.00 2.76
CA PRO A 2 8.09 46.81 1.94
C PRO A 2 6.76 46.08 2.13
N PHE A 3 6.14 45.65 1.03
CA PHE A 3 4.91 44.85 1.01
C PHE A 3 5.23 43.52 1.67
N VAL A 4 4.71 43.27 2.84
CA VAL A 4 4.85 41.94 3.52
C VAL A 4 3.87 41.01 2.86
N MET A 5 4.35 40.05 2.08
CA MET A 5 3.52 39.00 1.48
C MET A 5 2.79 38.21 2.59
N GLY A 6 1.52 37.96 2.39
CA GLY A 6 0.75 37.08 3.25
C GLY A 6 1.27 35.64 3.19
N GLU A 7 0.93 34.83 4.22
CA GLU A 7 1.42 33.44 4.30
C GLU A 7 0.95 32.60 3.09
N THR A 8 -0.30 32.75 2.67
CA THR A 8 -0.84 32.11 1.46
C THR A 8 -0.03 32.45 0.21
N GLU A 9 0.32 33.73 0.02
CA GLU A 9 1.13 34.19 -1.12
C GLU A 9 2.55 33.62 -1.07
N ARG A 10 3.17 33.55 0.10
CA ARG A 10 4.49 32.93 0.31
C ARG A 10 4.48 31.45 -0.04
N ILE A 11 3.44 30.71 0.38
CA ILE A 11 3.28 29.28 0.07
C ILE A 11 3.12 29.08 -1.44
N LEU A 12 2.23 29.83 -2.09
CA LEU A 12 2.00 29.70 -3.53
C LEU A 12 3.26 30.07 -4.33
N ALA A 13 3.94 31.16 -3.95
CA ALA A 13 5.22 31.53 -4.58
C ALA A 13 6.28 30.43 -4.42
N HIS A 14 6.38 29.80 -3.24
CA HIS A 14 7.26 28.65 -3.01
C HIS A 14 6.90 27.48 -3.93
N LEU A 15 5.62 27.10 -3.99
CA LEU A 15 5.16 25.97 -4.81
C LEU A 15 5.33 26.20 -6.32
N GLU A 16 5.30 27.44 -6.78
CA GLU A 16 5.44 27.82 -8.19
C GLU A 16 6.90 27.97 -8.62
N ASN A 17 7.76 28.57 -7.78
CA ASN A 17 9.08 29.03 -8.21
C ASN A 17 10.24 28.13 -7.74
N ASP A 18 10.11 27.37 -6.65
CA ASP A 18 11.26 26.64 -6.08
C ASP A 18 11.42 25.23 -6.64
N TYR A 19 10.42 24.72 -7.36
CA TYR A 19 10.42 23.36 -7.92
C TYR A 19 10.84 23.39 -9.39
N THR A 20 12.15 23.44 -9.61
CA THR A 20 12.76 23.64 -10.93
C THR A 20 13.50 22.45 -11.50
N GLU A 21 13.83 21.46 -10.66
CA GLU A 21 14.62 20.30 -11.06
C GLU A 21 13.70 19.17 -11.60
N PRO A 22 13.72 18.87 -12.93
CA PRO A 22 12.82 17.91 -13.53
C PRO A 22 13.30 16.47 -13.36
N ILE A 23 12.42 15.58 -12.94
CA ILE A 23 12.60 14.14 -12.99
C ILE A 23 11.60 13.57 -14.02
N ARG A 24 12.09 12.79 -14.99
CA ARG A 24 11.22 12.17 -15.98
C ARG A 24 10.49 10.96 -15.40
N ASP A 25 9.17 10.94 -15.52
CA ASP A 25 8.28 9.87 -15.06
C ASP A 25 7.37 9.39 -16.20
N PRO A 26 7.17 8.08 -16.37
CA PRO A 26 6.36 7.55 -17.48
C PRO A 26 4.86 7.87 -17.36
N VAL A 27 4.33 8.06 -16.14
CA VAL A 27 2.93 8.38 -15.88
C VAL A 27 2.70 9.89 -15.90
N TRP A 28 3.47 10.62 -15.10
CA TRP A 28 3.28 12.06 -14.88
C TRP A 28 4.18 12.94 -15.75
N ARG A 29 4.96 12.35 -16.65
CA ARG A 29 5.87 13.02 -17.59
C ARG A 29 7.04 13.73 -16.91
N HIS A 30 6.82 14.87 -16.28
CA HIS A 30 7.84 15.62 -15.52
C HIS A 30 7.35 15.87 -14.09
N ILE A 31 8.09 15.36 -13.14
CA ILE A 31 7.94 15.65 -11.72
C ILE A 31 9.02 16.66 -11.36
N TYR A 32 8.62 17.86 -10.96
CA TYR A 32 9.56 18.91 -10.59
C TYR A 32 9.78 18.89 -9.08
N VAL A 33 11.01 18.74 -8.64
CA VAL A 33 11.44 18.81 -7.25
C VAL A 33 12.24 20.09 -6.98
N SER A 34 12.30 20.53 -5.73
CA SER A 34 13.19 21.61 -5.33
C SER A 34 14.62 21.07 -5.17
N ARG A 35 15.63 21.96 -5.23
CA ARG A 35 17.03 21.58 -4.99
C ARG A 35 17.24 20.93 -3.63
N GLY A 36 16.52 21.39 -2.61
CA GLY A 36 16.57 20.78 -1.29
C GLY A 36 16.03 19.35 -1.28
N LEU A 37 14.88 19.10 -1.93
CA LEU A 37 14.31 17.77 -2.06
C LEU A 37 15.14 16.85 -2.97
N LEU A 38 15.83 17.40 -3.98
CA LEU A 38 16.74 16.60 -4.81
C LEU A 38 17.85 15.96 -3.95
N ARG A 39 18.43 16.68 -2.97
CA ARG A 39 19.39 16.12 -2.02
C ARG A 39 18.81 15.01 -1.14
N VAL A 40 17.51 15.09 -0.83
CA VAL A 40 16.78 14.01 -0.13
C VAL A 40 16.62 12.79 -1.04
N VAL A 41 16.25 12.98 -2.30
CA VAL A 41 16.12 11.92 -3.31
C VAL A 41 17.46 11.20 -3.57
N GLU A 42 18.59 11.91 -3.47
CA GLU A 42 19.93 11.34 -3.67
C GLU A 42 20.42 10.48 -2.51
N GLN A 43 19.74 10.47 -1.36
CA GLN A 43 20.12 9.63 -0.23
C GLN A 43 19.99 8.14 -0.56
N GLU A 44 20.94 7.33 -0.11
CA GLU A 44 20.99 5.88 -0.37
C GLU A 44 19.68 5.17 0.03
N GLN A 45 19.09 5.54 1.16
CA GLN A 45 17.85 4.95 1.66
C GLN A 45 16.65 5.25 0.74
N PHE A 46 16.62 6.41 0.08
CA PHE A 46 15.62 6.68 -0.94
C PHE A 46 15.92 5.93 -2.23
N GLN A 47 17.18 5.87 -2.65
CA GLN A 47 17.60 5.13 -3.85
C GLN A 47 17.35 3.62 -3.72
N LYS A 48 17.37 3.05 -2.50
CA LYS A 48 17.00 1.67 -2.24
C LYS A 48 15.59 1.34 -2.75
N LEU A 49 14.64 2.28 -2.69
CA LEU A 49 13.27 2.09 -3.19
C LEU A 49 13.22 1.70 -4.68
N ASP A 50 14.26 2.01 -5.46
CA ASP A 50 14.36 1.62 -6.87
C ASP A 50 14.59 0.11 -7.06
N ARG A 51 14.98 -0.59 -6.01
CA ARG A 51 15.18 -2.05 -5.99
C ARG A 51 14.08 -2.80 -5.24
N ILE A 52 12.97 -2.11 -4.91
CA ILE A 52 11.78 -2.73 -4.31
C ILE A 52 10.61 -2.58 -5.27
N ARG A 53 10.09 -3.71 -5.76
CA ARG A 53 8.93 -3.74 -6.66
C ARG A 53 7.67 -3.27 -5.93
N GLN A 54 6.91 -2.36 -6.57
CA GLN A 54 5.65 -1.87 -6.02
C GLN A 54 4.63 -3.02 -5.83
N LEU A 55 4.48 -3.86 -6.82
CA LEU A 55 3.49 -4.94 -6.84
C LEU A 55 4.08 -6.35 -6.61
N GLY A 56 5.31 -6.44 -6.06
CA GLY A 56 5.95 -7.72 -5.77
C GLY A 56 5.91 -8.67 -6.98
N PRO A 57 5.27 -9.88 -6.86
CA PRO A 57 5.30 -10.87 -7.93
C PRO A 57 4.29 -10.63 -9.07
N ALA A 58 3.60 -9.48 -9.11
CA ALA A 58 2.62 -9.19 -10.17
C ALA A 58 3.23 -9.20 -11.58
N SER A 59 4.53 -8.89 -11.71
CA SER A 59 5.26 -8.98 -12.98
C SER A 59 5.28 -10.40 -13.58
N GLN A 60 5.03 -11.42 -12.79
CA GLN A 60 4.88 -12.80 -13.28
C GLN A 60 3.59 -13.03 -14.07
N VAL A 61 2.63 -12.14 -13.96
CA VAL A 61 1.35 -12.14 -14.69
C VAL A 61 1.29 -10.99 -15.69
N TYR A 62 1.68 -9.81 -15.22
CA TYR A 62 1.71 -8.56 -15.98
C TYR A 62 3.16 -8.17 -16.23
N PRO A 63 3.79 -8.54 -17.37
CA PRO A 63 5.22 -8.33 -17.57
C PRO A 63 5.68 -6.87 -17.45
N GLY A 64 4.77 -5.91 -17.71
CA GLY A 64 5.01 -4.49 -17.52
C GLY A 64 5.01 -4.02 -16.06
N ALA A 65 4.48 -4.82 -15.11
CA ALA A 65 4.40 -4.47 -13.68
C ALA A 65 5.77 -4.56 -12.98
N THR A 66 6.73 -3.79 -13.50
CA THR A 66 8.12 -3.75 -13.02
C THR A 66 8.49 -2.44 -12.33
N HIS A 67 7.54 -1.53 -12.20
CA HIS A 67 7.76 -0.25 -11.52
C HIS A 67 8.08 -0.44 -10.04
N THR A 68 8.80 0.54 -9.51
CA THR A 68 9.43 0.48 -8.20
C THR A 68 8.77 1.47 -7.24
N ARG A 69 9.00 1.26 -5.94
CA ARG A 69 8.53 2.18 -4.90
C ARG A 69 9.14 3.57 -5.04
N ARG A 70 10.34 3.70 -5.62
CA ARG A 70 10.94 5.00 -5.91
C ARG A 70 10.09 5.82 -6.90
N GLY A 71 9.68 5.20 -8.01
CA GLY A 71 8.81 5.85 -8.99
C GLY A 71 7.46 6.25 -8.40
N HIS A 72 6.88 5.37 -7.57
CA HIS A 72 5.65 5.63 -6.83
C HIS A 72 5.82 6.79 -5.82
N SER A 73 6.85 6.79 -4.98
CA SER A 73 7.11 7.87 -4.01
C SER A 73 7.27 9.24 -4.67
N LEU A 74 7.93 9.30 -5.83
CA LEU A 74 8.00 10.52 -6.64
C LEU A 74 6.62 10.95 -7.15
N GLY A 75 5.80 10.01 -7.59
CA GLY A 75 4.43 10.27 -8.03
C GLY A 75 3.53 10.76 -6.89
N VAL A 76 3.61 10.14 -5.71
CA VAL A 76 2.88 10.58 -4.50
C VAL A 76 3.28 12.00 -4.12
N PHE A 77 4.57 12.30 -4.13
CA PHE A 77 5.04 13.67 -3.93
C PHE A 77 4.44 14.64 -4.97
N HIS A 78 4.41 14.26 -6.25
CA HIS A 78 3.83 15.09 -7.31
C HIS A 78 2.34 15.36 -7.07
N MET A 79 1.57 14.33 -6.71
CA MET A 79 0.15 14.47 -6.36
C MET A 79 -0.04 15.34 -5.12
N ALA A 80 0.76 15.12 -4.07
CA ALA A 80 0.72 15.92 -2.84
C ALA A 80 0.97 17.41 -3.12
N ARG A 81 1.95 17.74 -3.99
CA ARG A 81 2.24 19.12 -4.38
C ARG A 81 1.07 19.77 -5.12
N ARG A 82 0.44 19.05 -6.06
CA ARG A 82 -0.72 19.55 -6.79
C ARG A 82 -1.93 19.72 -5.85
N MET A 83 -2.17 18.75 -4.99
CA MET A 83 -3.26 18.77 -4.02
C MET A 83 -3.12 19.94 -3.05
N ILE A 84 -1.95 20.10 -2.41
CA ILE A 84 -1.76 21.19 -1.43
C ILE A 84 -1.84 22.58 -2.09
N ALA A 85 -1.38 22.72 -3.33
CA ALA A 85 -1.52 23.98 -4.06
C ALA A 85 -3.00 24.35 -4.28
N THR A 86 -3.84 23.37 -4.61
CA THR A 86 -5.29 23.56 -4.73
C THR A 86 -5.93 23.91 -3.40
N LEU A 87 -5.58 23.17 -2.33
CA LEU A 87 -6.13 23.40 -1.01
C LEU A 87 -5.75 24.80 -0.47
N VAL A 88 -4.51 25.24 -0.68
CA VAL A 88 -4.07 26.59 -0.28
C VAL A 88 -4.81 27.69 -1.03
N ARG A 89 -5.05 27.55 -2.34
CA ARG A 89 -5.80 28.55 -3.13
C ARG A 89 -7.26 28.67 -2.68
N LYS A 90 -7.85 27.57 -2.21
CA LYS A 90 -9.26 27.52 -1.77
C LYS A 90 -9.44 27.69 -0.26
N ASN A 91 -8.32 27.83 0.46
CA ASN A 91 -8.35 27.89 1.94
C ASN A 91 -9.02 29.17 2.46
N ARG A 92 -9.89 29.00 3.47
CA ARG A 92 -10.52 30.10 4.21
C ARG A 92 -10.26 30.02 5.70
N ASP A 93 -10.26 28.78 6.27
CA ASP A 93 -10.42 28.58 7.72
C ASP A 93 -9.38 27.62 8.33
N VAL A 94 -8.47 27.06 7.53
CA VAL A 94 -7.45 26.10 8.01
C VAL A 94 -6.11 26.82 8.14
N GLU A 95 -5.45 26.64 9.26
CA GLU A 95 -4.09 27.13 9.45
C GLU A 95 -3.11 26.28 8.62
N ILE A 96 -2.53 26.88 7.60
CA ILE A 96 -1.54 26.27 6.71
C ILE A 96 -0.29 27.15 6.72
N SER A 97 0.85 26.60 7.16
CA SER A 97 2.16 27.28 7.20
C SER A 97 3.07 26.80 6.08
N LEU A 98 4.02 27.62 5.67
CA LEU A 98 5.03 27.24 4.68
C LEU A 98 5.90 26.07 5.16
N GLU A 99 6.29 26.08 6.44
CA GLU A 99 7.04 25.01 7.08
C GLU A 99 6.23 23.69 7.08
N GLY A 100 4.94 23.76 7.40
CA GLY A 100 4.03 22.61 7.35
C GLY A 100 3.87 22.05 5.94
N VAL A 101 3.75 22.90 4.92
CA VAL A 101 3.71 22.49 3.51
C VAL A 101 5.00 21.79 3.10
N LYS A 102 6.17 22.33 3.45
CA LYS A 102 7.46 21.68 3.19
C LYS A 102 7.56 20.33 3.88
N ALA A 103 7.12 20.23 5.16
CA ALA A 103 7.12 18.98 5.90
C ALA A 103 6.17 17.95 5.27
N PHE A 104 4.98 18.36 4.84
CA PHE A 104 4.01 17.50 4.14
C PHE A 104 4.56 16.97 2.81
N LEU A 105 5.17 17.80 2.00
CA LEU A 105 5.76 17.37 0.72
C LEU A 105 6.95 16.43 0.91
N CYS A 106 7.78 16.68 1.93
CA CYS A 106 8.85 15.77 2.32
C CYS A 106 8.29 14.45 2.86
N ALA A 107 7.21 14.48 3.65
CA ALA A 107 6.54 13.27 4.15
C ALA A 107 5.92 12.45 3.01
N ALA A 108 5.25 13.09 2.06
CA ALA A 108 4.71 12.43 0.86
C ALA A 108 5.82 11.76 0.02
N LEU A 109 6.98 12.38 -0.10
CA LEU A 109 8.14 11.80 -0.78
C LEU A 109 8.71 10.59 -0.03
N LEU A 110 8.75 10.65 1.31
CA LEU A 110 9.42 9.66 2.16
C LEU A 110 8.49 8.62 2.79
N HIS A 111 7.18 8.65 2.51
CA HIS A 111 6.20 7.78 3.19
C HIS A 111 6.54 6.28 3.08
N ASP A 112 7.14 5.87 1.97
CA ASP A 112 7.45 4.48 1.64
C ASP A 112 8.90 4.04 2.00
N VAL A 113 9.77 4.93 2.57
CA VAL A 113 11.17 4.56 2.85
C VAL A 113 11.32 3.45 3.90
N GLY A 114 10.29 3.18 4.67
CA GLY A 114 10.22 2.07 5.63
C GLY A 114 9.87 0.71 5.01
N HIS A 115 9.58 0.64 3.71
CA HIS A 115 9.22 -0.61 3.07
C HIS A 115 10.41 -1.56 2.93
N TYR A 116 10.09 -2.84 3.03
CA TYR A 116 10.94 -4.00 2.74
C TYR A 116 10.18 -4.94 1.79
N PRO A 117 10.85 -5.93 1.17
CA PRO A 117 10.20 -6.81 0.19
C PRO A 117 8.95 -7.48 0.73
N PHE A 118 7.90 -7.46 -0.05
CA PHE A 118 6.62 -8.09 0.28
C PHE A 118 5.92 -7.53 1.53
N ALA A 119 6.27 -6.32 2.03
CA ALA A 119 5.77 -5.77 3.30
C ALA A 119 4.23 -5.84 3.43
N HIS A 120 3.48 -5.44 2.41
CA HIS A 120 2.02 -5.55 2.41
C HIS A 120 1.53 -7.00 2.48
N SER A 121 2.22 -7.92 1.84
CA SER A 121 1.88 -9.34 1.81
C SER A 121 2.17 -10.05 3.13
N LEU A 122 3.13 -9.53 3.91
CA LEU A 122 3.56 -10.06 5.20
C LEU A 122 2.90 -9.35 6.40
N LYS A 123 1.96 -8.46 6.17
CA LYS A 123 1.35 -7.59 7.20
C LYS A 123 0.72 -8.35 8.38
N ASP A 124 0.17 -9.55 8.12
CA ASP A 124 -0.43 -10.42 9.14
C ASP A 124 0.60 -11.23 9.96
N LEU A 125 1.91 -11.08 9.73
CA LEU A 125 2.97 -11.71 10.52
C LEU A 125 3.40 -10.89 11.76
N ALA A 126 2.62 -9.93 12.19
CA ALA A 126 2.92 -9.04 13.32
C ALA A 126 4.32 -8.38 13.20
N LEU A 127 4.70 -8.00 11.99
CA LEU A 127 5.89 -7.20 11.69
C LEU A 127 5.62 -5.72 11.98
N ALA A 128 6.69 -4.92 12.09
CA ALA A 128 6.54 -3.48 12.25
C ALA A 128 5.85 -2.85 11.02
N ALA A 129 4.94 -1.92 11.27
CA ALA A 129 4.29 -1.15 10.22
C ALA A 129 5.34 -0.34 9.44
N HIS A 130 5.19 -0.27 8.12
CA HIS A 130 6.16 0.44 7.28
C HIS A 130 6.19 1.94 7.58
N GLU A 131 5.07 2.51 8.03
CA GLU A 131 4.99 3.90 8.48
C GLU A 131 5.89 4.16 9.69
N SER A 132 5.88 3.26 10.68
CA SER A 132 6.75 3.36 11.85
C SER A 132 8.22 3.12 11.51
N LEU A 133 8.50 2.26 10.53
CA LEU A 133 9.84 2.09 9.99
C LEU A 133 10.30 3.33 9.23
N ALA A 134 9.43 3.94 8.41
CA ALA A 134 9.71 5.18 7.70
C ALA A 134 10.03 6.33 8.67
N ALA A 135 9.19 6.53 9.69
CA ALA A 135 9.44 7.54 10.73
C ALA A 135 10.79 7.35 11.42
N ARG A 136 11.16 6.11 11.77
CA ARG A 136 12.49 5.81 12.35
C ARG A 136 13.62 6.13 11.39
N THR A 137 13.52 5.72 10.13
CA THR A 137 14.54 5.99 9.10
C THR A 137 14.69 7.50 8.84
N ILE A 138 13.58 8.25 8.84
CA ILE A 138 13.60 9.71 8.71
C ILE A 138 14.37 10.34 9.86
N LEU A 139 14.11 9.93 11.09
CA LEU A 139 14.76 10.50 12.27
C LEU A 139 16.23 10.09 12.41
N SER A 140 16.63 8.88 11.96
CA SER A 140 18.01 8.39 12.07
C SER A 140 18.87 8.78 10.87
N GLU A 141 18.36 8.70 9.65
CA GLU A 141 19.19 8.76 8.45
C GLU A 141 18.94 10.02 7.60
N PHE A 142 17.68 10.49 7.51
CA PHE A 142 17.36 11.68 6.73
C PHE A 142 17.41 12.98 7.54
N ALA A 143 17.46 12.94 8.87
CA ALA A 143 17.40 14.13 9.71
C ALA A 143 18.43 15.21 9.34
N PRO A 144 19.72 14.87 9.09
CA PRO A 144 20.69 15.92 8.70
C PRO A 144 20.33 16.61 7.39
N VAL A 145 20.02 15.84 6.34
CA VAL A 145 19.72 16.41 5.02
C VAL A 145 18.40 17.20 5.03
N ILE A 146 17.41 16.79 5.81
CA ILE A 146 16.14 17.52 5.95
C ILE A 146 16.38 18.89 6.60
N ARG A 147 17.12 18.94 7.73
CA ARG A 147 17.45 20.22 8.40
C ARG A 147 18.28 21.13 7.50
N GLU A 148 19.34 20.61 6.91
CA GLU A 148 20.28 21.42 6.11
C GLU A 148 19.67 21.90 4.79
N SER A 149 18.86 21.07 4.12
CA SER A 149 18.43 21.36 2.74
C SER A 149 17.02 21.94 2.67
N LEU A 150 16.15 21.65 3.64
CA LEU A 150 14.75 22.11 3.65
C LEU A 150 14.47 23.13 4.75
N GLY A 151 15.33 23.20 5.79
CA GLY A 151 15.16 24.09 6.93
C GLY A 151 13.90 23.77 7.76
N ILE A 152 13.54 22.49 7.87
CA ILE A 152 12.39 22.01 8.63
C ILE A 152 12.81 20.91 9.63
N GLU A 153 11.96 20.65 10.62
CA GLU A 153 12.22 19.64 11.63
C GLU A 153 11.84 18.23 11.10
N PRO A 154 12.77 17.24 11.12
CA PRO A 154 12.48 15.88 10.72
C PRO A 154 11.37 15.21 11.51
N GLU A 155 11.18 15.62 12.77
CA GLU A 155 10.11 15.16 13.66
C GLU A 155 8.72 15.56 13.13
N ALA A 156 8.57 16.71 12.47
CA ALA A 156 7.34 17.11 11.79
C ALA A 156 7.05 16.16 10.62
N VAL A 157 8.06 15.87 9.79
CA VAL A 157 7.95 14.93 8.66
C VAL A 157 7.56 13.54 9.14
N ALA A 158 8.24 13.00 10.16
CA ALA A 158 7.96 11.70 10.74
C ALA A 158 6.54 11.61 11.32
N SER A 159 6.05 12.67 11.98
CA SER A 159 4.72 12.72 12.59
C SER A 159 3.57 12.83 11.56
N ILE A 160 3.84 13.31 10.36
CA ILE A 160 2.87 13.30 9.26
C ILE A 160 2.71 11.88 8.69
N ILE A 161 3.73 11.03 8.77
CA ILE A 161 3.67 9.63 8.31
C ILE A 161 3.13 8.72 9.41
N ASP A 162 3.70 8.80 10.61
CA ASP A 162 3.32 7.98 11.77
C ASP A 162 2.91 8.84 12.95
N ARG A 163 1.62 8.87 13.29
CA ARG A 163 1.08 9.62 14.43
C ARG A 163 1.61 9.18 15.79
N SER A 164 2.18 8.00 15.91
CA SER A 164 2.85 7.57 17.15
C SER A 164 4.13 8.38 17.42
N SER A 165 4.70 8.95 16.37
CA SER A 165 5.82 9.89 16.42
C SER A 165 5.32 11.27 16.86
N ARG A 166 5.58 11.64 18.14
CA ARG A 166 5.03 12.87 18.73
C ARG A 166 5.88 14.09 18.40
N TYR A 167 5.37 14.96 17.53
CA TYR A 167 5.90 16.28 17.31
C TYR A 167 5.17 17.32 18.18
N LYS A 168 5.91 18.24 18.78
CA LYS A 168 5.38 19.29 19.68
C LYS A 168 5.54 20.71 19.11
N GLY A 169 5.89 20.83 17.84
CA GLY A 169 6.05 22.13 17.15
C GLY A 169 4.71 22.79 16.83
N GLY A 170 4.79 24.00 16.28
CA GLY A 170 3.64 24.84 15.98
C GLY A 170 2.89 24.50 14.68
N GLU A 171 3.46 23.62 13.82
CA GLU A 171 2.84 23.27 12.56
C GLU A 171 1.66 22.32 12.78
N ASN A 172 0.61 22.50 11.98
CA ASN A 172 -0.59 21.68 12.05
C ASN A 172 -0.37 20.30 11.40
N VAL A 173 0.60 19.50 11.92
CA VAL A 173 0.93 18.17 11.38
C VAL A 173 -0.27 17.22 11.32
N GLY A 174 -1.26 17.40 12.19
CA GLY A 174 -2.49 16.63 12.19
C GLY A 174 -3.33 16.85 10.93
N PHE A 175 -3.35 18.06 10.39
CA PHE A 175 -4.02 18.37 9.13
C PHE A 175 -3.33 17.66 7.96
N TYR A 176 -2.01 17.75 7.87
CA TYR A 176 -1.24 17.13 6.79
C TYR A 176 -1.29 15.58 6.85
N TRP A 177 -1.28 15.02 8.06
CA TRP A 177 -1.48 13.58 8.22
C TRP A 177 -2.85 13.14 7.67
N LYS A 178 -3.92 13.90 7.95
CA LYS A 178 -5.26 13.60 7.44
C LYS A 178 -5.32 13.65 5.91
N ILE A 179 -4.59 14.56 5.27
CA ILE A 179 -4.48 14.61 3.80
C ILE A 179 -3.79 13.34 3.28
N LEU A 180 -2.67 12.95 3.90
CA LEU A 180 -1.87 11.79 3.46
C LEU A 180 -2.58 10.45 3.72
N SER A 181 -3.58 10.41 4.61
CA SER A 181 -4.36 9.21 4.96
C SER A 181 -5.86 9.33 4.62
N SER A 182 -6.23 10.25 3.76
CA SER A 182 -7.63 10.50 3.37
C SER A 182 -8.21 9.39 2.48
N VAL A 183 -9.52 9.42 2.28
CA VAL A 183 -10.20 8.62 1.25
C VAL A 183 -9.67 8.95 -0.15
N ILE A 184 -9.46 10.24 -0.42
CA ILE A 184 -8.76 10.74 -1.61
C ILE A 184 -7.43 11.30 -1.14
N ASP A 185 -6.38 10.50 -1.18
CA ASP A 185 -5.03 10.87 -0.80
C ASP A 185 -4.07 10.84 -1.99
N PRO A 186 -2.91 11.50 -1.88
CA PRO A 186 -1.91 11.50 -2.94
C PRO A 186 -1.40 10.11 -3.32
N ASP A 187 -1.38 9.17 -2.35
CA ASP A 187 -0.95 7.79 -2.54
C ASP A 187 -1.90 7.05 -3.51
N LYS A 188 -3.22 7.11 -3.26
CA LYS A 188 -4.23 6.49 -4.13
C LYS A 188 -4.27 7.11 -5.52
N LEU A 189 -4.12 8.44 -5.62
CA LEU A 189 -4.09 9.12 -6.90
C LEU A 189 -2.88 8.73 -7.74
N ASP A 190 -1.74 8.41 -7.13
CA ASP A 190 -0.60 7.88 -7.89
C ASP A 190 -0.76 6.40 -8.18
N TYR A 191 -0.91 5.53 -7.15
CA TYR A 191 -0.78 4.09 -7.41
C TYR A 191 -1.88 3.54 -8.32
N LEU A 192 -3.13 4.01 -8.24
CA LEU A 192 -4.17 3.51 -9.14
C LEU A 192 -3.81 3.77 -10.61
N ASN A 193 -3.37 4.99 -10.93
CA ASN A 193 -2.93 5.34 -12.27
C ASN A 193 -1.66 4.60 -12.69
N ARG A 194 -0.66 4.56 -11.80
CA ARG A 194 0.64 3.94 -12.06
C ARG A 194 0.54 2.44 -12.24
N ASP A 195 -0.15 1.74 -11.34
CA ASP A 195 -0.35 0.30 -11.40
C ASP A 195 -1.13 -0.10 -12.66
N ALA A 196 -2.19 0.65 -13.00
CA ALA A 196 -2.96 0.44 -14.21
C ALA A 196 -2.10 0.60 -15.48
N PHE A 197 -1.28 1.66 -15.52
CA PHE A 197 -0.37 1.93 -16.64
C PHE A 197 0.64 0.79 -16.82
N PHE A 198 1.33 0.41 -15.75
CA PHE A 198 2.36 -0.62 -15.82
C PHE A 198 1.82 -2.05 -15.98
N CYS A 199 0.63 -2.34 -15.47
CA CYS A 199 -0.05 -3.60 -15.70
C CYS A 199 -0.72 -3.67 -17.08
N GLY A 200 -0.87 -2.53 -17.79
CA GLY A 200 -1.56 -2.47 -19.09
C GLY A 200 -3.06 -2.74 -18.97
N VAL A 201 -3.70 -2.30 -17.88
CA VAL A 201 -5.14 -2.47 -17.64
C VAL A 201 -5.85 -1.12 -17.61
N PRO A 202 -7.12 -1.03 -18.04
CA PRO A 202 -7.83 0.26 -18.13
C PRO A 202 -8.53 0.69 -16.83
N TYR A 203 -8.44 -0.07 -15.75
CA TYR A 203 -9.35 0.05 -14.60
C TYR A 203 -8.95 1.12 -13.57
N GLY A 204 -7.69 1.55 -13.54
CA GLY A 204 -7.14 2.45 -12.51
C GLY A 204 -7.01 3.91 -12.95
N ILE A 205 -7.38 4.24 -14.19
CA ILE A 205 -7.18 5.58 -14.75
C ILE A 205 -8.21 6.54 -14.15
N GLN A 206 -7.72 7.64 -13.55
CA GLN A 206 -8.52 8.66 -12.88
C GLN A 206 -8.38 10.00 -13.59
N ASP A 207 -9.42 10.80 -13.62
CA ASP A 207 -9.34 12.24 -13.97
C ASP A 207 -8.83 13.03 -12.76
N VAL A 208 -7.50 12.99 -12.58
CA VAL A 208 -6.84 13.63 -11.43
C VAL A 208 -7.04 15.15 -11.45
N ASP A 209 -7.11 15.78 -12.61
CA ASP A 209 -7.28 17.23 -12.73
C ASP A 209 -8.65 17.63 -12.19
N PHE A 210 -9.71 16.96 -12.59
CA PHE A 210 -11.05 17.22 -12.09
C PHE A 210 -11.20 16.88 -10.60
N ILE A 211 -10.62 15.75 -10.14
CA ILE A 211 -10.62 15.39 -8.71
C ILE A 211 -10.01 16.53 -7.88
N LEU A 212 -8.85 17.02 -8.26
CA LEU A 212 -8.16 18.10 -7.53
C LEU A 212 -8.97 19.41 -7.56
N GLU A 213 -9.64 19.71 -8.66
CA GLU A 213 -10.51 20.88 -8.76
C GLU A 213 -11.71 20.82 -7.81
N GLU A 214 -12.20 19.63 -7.49
CA GLU A 214 -13.37 19.47 -6.62
C GLU A 214 -12.98 19.25 -5.13
N LEU A 215 -11.67 19.24 -4.77
CA LEU A 215 -11.21 19.17 -3.39
C LEU A 215 -11.16 20.55 -2.72
N TYR A 216 -11.46 20.54 -1.42
CA TYR A 216 -11.41 21.69 -0.52
C TYR A 216 -10.70 21.32 0.78
N PRO A 217 -10.01 22.29 1.44
CA PRO A 217 -9.45 22.03 2.74
C PRO A 217 -10.56 21.88 3.79
N HIS A 218 -10.36 20.94 4.73
CA HIS A 218 -11.29 20.66 5.81
C HIS A 218 -10.54 20.37 7.12
N ALA A 219 -10.77 21.19 8.15
CA ALA A 219 -10.03 21.10 9.42
C ALA A 219 -10.18 19.73 10.10
N GLY A 220 -11.40 19.15 10.04
CA GLY A 220 -11.72 17.85 10.64
C GLY A 220 -11.07 16.66 9.93
N ASN A 221 -11.04 16.66 8.59
CA ASN A 221 -10.71 15.49 7.75
C ASN A 221 -9.54 15.72 6.79
N GLY A 222 -8.86 16.88 6.83
CA GLY A 222 -7.82 17.28 5.90
C GLY A 222 -8.40 17.79 4.59
N VAL A 223 -9.28 17.01 3.97
CA VAL A 223 -9.96 17.36 2.72
C VAL A 223 -11.46 17.11 2.82
N ALA A 224 -12.22 17.85 2.03
CA ALA A 224 -13.61 17.62 1.68
C ALA A 224 -13.74 17.64 0.15
N ILE A 225 -14.85 17.12 -0.38
CA ILE A 225 -15.14 17.14 -1.81
C ILE A 225 -16.45 17.89 -2.08
N SER A 226 -16.56 18.54 -3.21
CA SER A 226 -17.84 19.13 -3.64
C SER A 226 -18.83 18.06 -4.08
N HIS A 227 -20.12 18.41 -4.14
CA HIS A 227 -21.14 17.52 -4.72
C HIS A 227 -20.82 17.04 -6.16
N LYS A 228 -20.14 17.87 -6.96
CA LYS A 228 -19.73 17.50 -8.32
C LYS A 228 -18.67 16.42 -8.35
N GLY A 229 -17.82 16.36 -7.32
CA GLY A 229 -16.74 15.39 -7.22
C GLY A 229 -17.18 14.00 -6.75
N ILE A 230 -18.44 13.78 -6.35
CA ILE A 230 -18.92 12.48 -5.87
C ILE A 230 -18.72 11.38 -6.93
N THR A 231 -19.00 11.67 -8.20
CA THR A 231 -18.83 10.72 -9.31
C THR A 231 -17.37 10.23 -9.40
N GLU A 232 -16.40 11.12 -9.19
CA GLU A 232 -14.99 10.75 -9.24
C GLU A 232 -14.57 9.94 -8.02
N LEU A 233 -15.14 10.21 -6.85
CA LEU A 233 -14.95 9.36 -5.68
C LEU A 233 -15.49 7.95 -5.94
N GLU A 234 -16.68 7.82 -6.52
CA GLU A 234 -17.24 6.53 -6.94
C GLU A 234 -16.33 5.81 -7.94
N ASN A 235 -15.76 6.54 -8.91
CA ASN A 235 -14.81 6.01 -9.89
C ASN A 235 -13.52 5.51 -9.21
N ILE A 236 -12.95 6.25 -8.25
CA ILE A 236 -11.77 5.82 -7.47
C ILE A 236 -12.05 4.48 -6.75
N LEU A 237 -13.18 4.37 -6.06
CA LEU A 237 -13.54 3.19 -5.29
C LEU A 237 -13.80 1.98 -6.19
N PHE A 238 -14.49 2.21 -7.31
CA PHE A 238 -14.73 1.15 -8.29
C PHE A 238 -13.43 0.70 -8.98
N SER A 239 -12.56 1.63 -9.30
CA SER A 239 -11.21 1.33 -9.81
C SER A 239 -10.40 0.51 -8.83
N LYS A 240 -10.40 0.89 -7.54
CA LYS A 240 -9.76 0.11 -6.48
C LYS A 240 -10.30 -1.33 -6.43
N TYR A 241 -11.64 -1.49 -6.47
CA TYR A 241 -12.26 -2.81 -6.53
C TYR A 241 -11.78 -3.64 -7.73
N LEU A 242 -11.78 -3.06 -8.93
CA LEU A 242 -11.34 -3.75 -10.14
C LEU A 242 -9.85 -4.11 -10.08
N MET A 243 -9.00 -3.23 -9.57
CA MET A 243 -7.58 -3.49 -9.38
C MET A 243 -7.33 -4.64 -8.39
N TYR A 244 -8.08 -4.68 -7.28
CA TYR A 244 -8.01 -5.83 -6.36
C TYR A 244 -8.43 -7.12 -7.04
N ARG A 245 -9.54 -7.10 -7.77
CA ARG A 245 -10.11 -8.28 -8.43
C ARG A 245 -9.20 -8.84 -9.53
N THR A 246 -8.55 -7.97 -10.29
CA THR A 246 -7.82 -8.37 -11.50
C THR A 246 -6.31 -8.44 -11.32
N VAL A 247 -5.73 -7.50 -10.56
CA VAL A 247 -4.27 -7.37 -10.40
C VAL A 247 -3.80 -7.89 -9.05
N TYR A 248 -4.18 -7.23 -7.95
CA TYR A 248 -3.60 -7.52 -6.63
C TYR A 248 -3.97 -8.91 -6.12
N TRP A 249 -5.21 -9.35 -6.35
CA TRP A 249 -5.68 -10.69 -5.96
C TRP A 249 -5.82 -11.65 -7.15
N HIS A 250 -5.09 -11.38 -8.23
CA HIS A 250 -5.00 -12.35 -9.31
C HIS A 250 -4.45 -13.68 -8.78
N LYS A 251 -5.05 -14.80 -9.17
CA LYS A 251 -4.75 -16.14 -8.67
C LYS A 251 -3.24 -16.43 -8.59
N THR A 252 -2.49 -16.13 -9.65
CA THR A 252 -1.05 -16.42 -9.72
C THR A 252 -0.26 -15.51 -8.79
N VAL A 253 -0.62 -14.23 -8.68
CA VAL A 253 0.00 -13.29 -7.75
C VAL A 253 -0.21 -13.77 -6.31
N ARG A 254 -1.44 -14.18 -5.96
CA ARG A 254 -1.76 -14.71 -4.64
C ARG A 254 -0.96 -15.96 -4.30
N ILE A 255 -0.84 -16.92 -5.24
CA ILE A 255 -0.05 -18.15 -5.02
C ILE A 255 1.41 -17.79 -4.71
N ALA A 256 2.04 -16.94 -5.55
CA ALA A 256 3.43 -16.54 -5.36
C ALA A 256 3.63 -15.83 -3.98
N THR A 257 2.72 -14.93 -3.65
CA THR A 257 2.73 -14.21 -2.37
C THR A 257 2.55 -15.16 -1.18
N ALA A 258 1.60 -16.10 -1.27
CA ALA A 258 1.33 -17.06 -0.20
C ALA A 258 2.48 -18.04 0.02
N MET A 259 3.19 -18.46 -1.03
CA MET A 259 4.41 -19.29 -0.92
C MET A 259 5.49 -18.57 -0.10
N ILE A 260 5.74 -17.28 -0.39
CA ILE A 260 6.70 -16.48 0.37
C ILE A 260 6.22 -16.26 1.82
N LYS A 261 4.95 -15.87 2.00
CA LYS A 261 4.36 -15.65 3.34
C LYS A 261 4.49 -16.87 4.22
N LYS A 262 4.14 -18.04 3.71
CA LYS A 262 4.25 -19.32 4.42
C LYS A 262 5.64 -19.53 4.99
N VAL A 263 6.65 -19.47 4.14
CA VAL A 263 8.02 -19.80 4.56
C VAL A 263 8.59 -18.75 5.52
N VAL A 264 8.27 -17.46 5.33
CA VAL A 264 8.67 -16.40 6.26
C VAL A 264 7.99 -16.61 7.62
N ALA A 265 6.71 -16.98 7.65
CA ALA A 265 5.97 -17.28 8.87
C ALA A 265 6.57 -18.48 9.62
N GLU A 266 6.88 -19.58 8.92
CA GLU A 266 7.51 -20.76 9.49
C GLU A 266 8.92 -20.46 10.05
N ALA A 267 9.72 -19.70 9.30
CA ALA A 267 11.06 -19.33 9.70
C ALA A 267 11.07 -18.43 10.95
N LEU A 268 10.13 -17.48 11.03
CA LEU A 268 9.93 -16.64 12.23
C LEU A 268 9.47 -17.48 13.43
N ALA A 269 8.50 -18.38 13.24
CA ALA A 269 7.95 -19.22 14.30
C ALA A 269 8.99 -20.20 14.87
N GLN A 270 9.92 -20.68 14.06
CA GLN A 270 11.01 -21.58 14.45
C GLN A 270 12.29 -20.84 14.89
N GLY A 271 12.30 -19.52 14.88
CA GLY A 271 13.47 -18.71 15.22
C GLY A 271 14.63 -18.82 14.22
N ALA A 272 14.38 -19.33 13.01
CA ALA A 272 15.37 -19.40 11.93
C ALA A 272 15.74 -18.01 11.39
N ILE A 273 14.83 -17.05 11.51
CA ILE A 273 15.06 -15.63 11.24
C ILE A 273 14.41 -14.78 12.34
N ARG A 274 14.90 -13.55 12.52
CA ARG A 274 14.30 -12.54 13.37
C ARG A 274 13.57 -11.51 12.50
N LYS A 275 12.57 -10.82 13.07
CA LYS A 275 11.78 -9.78 12.39
C LYS A 275 12.64 -8.65 11.83
N ASP A 276 13.66 -8.22 12.60
CA ASP A 276 14.57 -7.14 12.23
C ASP A 276 15.46 -7.49 11.02
N GLU A 277 15.63 -8.77 10.71
CA GLU A 277 16.41 -9.22 9.55
C GLU A 277 15.69 -9.03 8.21
N LEU A 278 14.39 -8.74 8.23
CA LEU A 278 13.58 -8.41 7.06
C LEU A 278 13.63 -6.91 6.74
N TYR A 279 13.81 -6.07 7.77
CA TYR A 279 13.75 -4.62 7.61
C TYR A 279 14.98 -4.09 6.91
N GLY A 280 14.81 -3.08 6.07
CA GLY A 280 15.88 -2.44 5.34
C GLY A 280 16.41 -3.21 4.12
N LEU A 281 15.97 -4.45 3.88
CA LEU A 281 16.31 -5.18 2.66
C LEU A 281 15.61 -4.58 1.43
N ASP A 282 16.23 -4.72 0.26
CA ASP A 282 15.60 -4.64 -1.03
C ASP A 282 15.30 -6.04 -1.61
N ASP A 283 14.62 -6.12 -2.77
CA ASP A 283 14.22 -7.41 -3.35
C ASP A 283 15.43 -8.31 -3.67
N GLU A 284 16.52 -7.74 -4.18
CA GLU A 284 17.72 -8.49 -4.51
C GLU A 284 18.38 -9.05 -3.27
N GLN A 285 18.52 -8.24 -2.22
CA GLN A 285 19.06 -8.65 -0.92
C GLN A 285 18.21 -9.71 -0.25
N PHE A 286 16.87 -9.58 -0.33
CA PHE A 286 15.94 -10.59 0.19
C PHE A 286 16.14 -11.93 -0.50
N PHE A 287 16.12 -11.97 -1.82
CA PHE A 287 16.34 -13.22 -2.55
C PHE A 287 17.75 -13.78 -2.30
N ALA A 288 18.81 -12.97 -2.38
CA ALA A 288 20.17 -13.43 -2.13
C ALA A 288 20.33 -14.04 -0.75
N ARG A 289 19.72 -13.42 0.29
CA ARG A 289 19.82 -13.88 1.67
C ARG A 289 19.08 -15.19 1.89
N PHE A 290 17.83 -15.28 1.47
CA PHE A 290 16.95 -16.40 1.82
C PHE A 290 17.03 -17.58 0.86
N THR A 291 17.53 -17.43 -0.37
CA THR A 291 17.80 -18.57 -1.25
C THR A 291 19.08 -19.33 -0.85
N THR A 292 20.00 -18.67 -0.16
CA THR A 292 21.26 -19.29 0.31
C THR A 292 21.20 -19.79 1.76
N ALA A 293 20.21 -19.35 2.53
CA ALA A 293 20.07 -19.74 3.94
C ALA A 293 19.58 -21.19 4.09
N ARG A 294 20.08 -21.87 5.13
CA ARG A 294 19.77 -23.28 5.40
C ARG A 294 18.46 -23.42 6.21
N PHE A 295 17.34 -23.21 5.59
CA PHE A 295 16.02 -23.51 6.14
C PHE A 295 15.19 -24.26 5.07
N PRO A 296 14.60 -25.42 5.36
CA PRO A 296 13.99 -26.28 4.33
C PRO A 296 12.95 -25.56 3.47
N GLY A 297 12.11 -24.74 4.09
CA GLY A 297 11.07 -23.99 3.39
C GLY A 297 11.59 -22.89 2.44
N PHE A 298 12.84 -22.45 2.55
CA PHE A 298 13.38 -21.37 1.69
C PHE A 298 13.48 -21.76 0.20
N SER A 299 13.35 -23.05 -0.13
CA SER A 299 13.17 -23.46 -1.52
C SER A 299 11.96 -22.80 -2.18
N LEU A 300 10.88 -22.50 -1.43
CA LEU A 300 9.70 -21.80 -1.95
C LEU A 300 10.02 -20.36 -2.41
N ILE A 301 11.00 -19.71 -1.81
CA ILE A 301 11.44 -18.37 -2.22
C ILE A 301 12.12 -18.45 -3.59
N GLU A 302 13.03 -19.43 -3.75
CA GLU A 302 13.69 -19.66 -5.02
C GLU A 302 12.69 -20.13 -6.11
N ASP A 303 11.79 -21.04 -5.76
CA ASP A 303 10.71 -21.49 -6.66
C ASP A 303 9.85 -20.29 -7.13
N THR A 304 9.53 -19.37 -6.21
CA THR A 304 8.80 -18.15 -6.56
C THR A 304 9.61 -17.26 -7.51
N ARG A 305 10.91 -17.06 -7.23
CA ARG A 305 11.81 -16.28 -8.07
C ARG A 305 11.92 -16.86 -9.49
N GLN A 306 11.99 -18.18 -9.59
CA GLN A 306 12.06 -18.92 -10.87
C GLN A 306 10.69 -19.14 -11.52
N ARG A 307 9.60 -18.65 -10.93
CA ARG A 307 8.22 -18.88 -11.39
C ARG A 307 7.79 -20.36 -11.39
N ILE A 308 8.39 -21.19 -10.52
CA ILE A 308 7.96 -22.57 -10.26
C ILE A 308 6.84 -22.53 -9.21
N LEU A 309 5.67 -22.07 -9.62
CA LEU A 309 4.55 -21.84 -8.71
C LEU A 309 3.69 -23.08 -8.53
N HIS A 310 3.11 -23.20 -7.34
CA HIS A 310 2.10 -24.20 -7.05
C HIS A 310 0.87 -24.05 -7.96
N LYS A 311 0.08 -25.11 -8.05
CA LYS A 311 -1.21 -25.13 -8.76
C LYS A 311 -2.34 -24.98 -7.72
N GLN A 312 -3.25 -24.04 -7.98
CA GLN A 312 -4.48 -23.97 -7.15
C GLN A 312 -5.31 -25.24 -7.36
N VAL A 313 -5.60 -25.93 -6.26
CA VAL A 313 -6.33 -27.20 -6.24
C VAL A 313 -7.68 -27.10 -5.56
N PHE A 314 -7.90 -26.03 -4.77
CA PHE A 314 -9.17 -25.75 -4.11
C PHE A 314 -9.40 -24.25 -3.98
N ARG A 315 -10.65 -23.81 -4.05
CA ARG A 315 -11.06 -22.43 -3.77
C ARG A 315 -12.53 -22.40 -3.37
N VAL A 316 -12.82 -21.67 -2.30
CA VAL A 316 -14.18 -21.39 -1.83
C VAL A 316 -14.30 -19.91 -1.45
N PRO A 317 -15.44 -19.24 -1.68
CA PRO A 317 -15.65 -17.89 -1.16
C PRO A 317 -15.47 -17.86 0.35
N PHE A 318 -14.87 -16.78 0.86
CA PHE A 318 -14.70 -16.61 2.30
C PHE A 318 -16.07 -16.29 2.93
N ASP A 319 -16.54 -17.17 3.80
CA ASP A 319 -17.77 -16.98 4.55
C ASP A 319 -17.47 -16.42 5.94
N HIS A 320 -17.92 -15.21 6.20
CA HIS A 320 -17.73 -14.53 7.50
C HIS A 320 -18.59 -15.13 8.65
N ALA A 321 -19.55 -15.98 8.32
CA ALA A 321 -20.32 -16.73 9.29
C ALA A 321 -19.71 -18.09 9.61
N ASN A 322 -18.75 -18.58 8.82
CA ASN A 322 -18.09 -19.86 9.02
C ASN A 322 -16.93 -19.74 10.03
N PRO A 323 -16.99 -20.36 11.24
CA PRO A 323 -15.93 -20.27 12.22
C PRO A 323 -14.57 -20.80 11.73
N ARG A 324 -14.57 -21.81 10.84
CA ARG A 324 -13.33 -22.34 10.26
C ARG A 324 -12.63 -21.31 9.37
N HIS A 325 -13.40 -20.56 8.55
CA HIS A 325 -12.83 -19.50 7.72
C HIS A 325 -12.27 -18.37 8.58
N LEU A 326 -12.95 -18.01 9.69
CA LEU A 326 -12.45 -16.99 10.60
C LEU A 326 -11.14 -17.39 11.29
N LEU A 327 -11.02 -18.67 11.71
CA LEU A 327 -9.76 -19.19 12.28
C LEU A 327 -8.60 -19.09 11.30
N LEU A 328 -8.85 -19.28 10.00
CA LEU A 328 -7.81 -19.20 8.96
C LEU A 328 -7.31 -17.77 8.66
N GLU A 329 -7.88 -16.74 9.29
CA GLU A 329 -7.27 -15.41 9.29
C GLU A 329 -5.95 -15.39 10.08
N ASP A 330 -5.80 -16.28 11.06
CA ASP A 330 -4.54 -16.49 11.76
C ASP A 330 -3.57 -17.34 10.94
N VAL A 331 -2.31 -16.87 10.83
CA VAL A 331 -1.26 -17.56 10.06
C VAL A 331 -0.88 -18.90 10.70
N GLY A 332 -0.87 -18.99 12.03
CA GLY A 332 -0.56 -20.22 12.76
C GLY A 332 -1.58 -21.33 12.48
N GLU A 333 -2.88 -20.95 12.37
CA GLU A 333 -3.94 -21.89 12.02
C GLU A 333 -3.81 -22.35 10.57
N ARG A 334 -3.43 -21.50 9.62
CA ARG A 334 -3.11 -21.92 8.25
C ARG A 334 -1.97 -22.93 8.22
N LEU A 335 -0.87 -22.63 8.91
CA LEU A 335 0.28 -23.54 9.00
C LEU A 335 -0.06 -24.88 9.69
N ARG A 336 -1.02 -24.88 10.63
CA ARG A 336 -1.51 -26.10 11.26
C ARG A 336 -2.31 -26.94 10.26
N LEU A 337 -3.23 -26.31 9.54
CA LEU A 337 -4.05 -26.95 8.52
C LEU A 337 -3.20 -27.53 7.37
N GLU A 338 -2.18 -26.81 6.95
CA GLU A 338 -1.26 -27.27 5.90
C GLU A 338 -0.52 -28.56 6.33
N ARG A 339 -0.11 -28.65 7.61
CA ARG A 339 0.49 -29.88 8.18
C ARG A 339 -0.49 -31.04 8.22
N GLU A 340 -1.75 -30.79 8.60
CA GLU A 340 -2.81 -31.79 8.61
C GLU A 340 -3.07 -32.32 7.20
N ILE A 341 -3.26 -31.44 6.22
CA ILE A 341 -3.44 -31.82 4.81
C ILE A 341 -2.23 -32.62 4.29
N ALA A 342 -1.01 -32.18 4.59
CA ALA A 342 0.20 -32.87 4.14
C ALA A 342 0.34 -34.27 4.75
N ALA A 343 -0.09 -34.46 6.02
CA ALA A 343 -0.09 -35.76 6.69
C ALA A 343 -1.10 -36.72 6.02
N ASP A 344 -2.33 -36.27 5.78
CA ASP A 344 -3.36 -37.06 5.12
C ASP A 344 -2.97 -37.45 3.68
N LEU A 345 -2.39 -36.50 2.95
CA LEU A 345 -1.86 -36.76 1.61
C LEU A 345 -0.70 -37.78 1.63
N SER A 346 0.16 -37.74 2.66
CA SER A 346 1.25 -38.71 2.83
C SER A 346 0.72 -40.14 2.95
N GLY A 347 -0.39 -40.33 3.65
CA GLY A 347 -1.08 -41.65 3.78
C GLY A 347 -1.64 -42.15 2.43
N ILE A 348 -2.12 -41.23 1.57
CA ILE A 348 -2.68 -41.58 0.25
C ILE A 348 -1.58 -41.87 -0.75
N VAL A 349 -0.51 -41.06 -0.78
CA VAL A 349 0.59 -41.18 -1.75
C VAL A 349 1.56 -42.30 -1.37
N GLY A 350 1.58 -42.74 -0.09
CA GLY A 350 2.50 -43.77 0.41
C GLY A 350 3.95 -43.26 0.63
N ARG A 351 4.17 -41.94 0.60
CA ARG A 351 5.46 -41.29 0.89
C ARG A 351 5.23 -40.00 1.66
N LYS A 352 6.24 -39.55 2.38
CA LYS A 352 6.17 -38.28 3.11
C LYS A 352 5.95 -37.11 2.15
N VAL A 353 4.84 -36.39 2.29
CA VAL A 353 4.57 -35.11 1.62
C VAL A 353 5.09 -34.01 2.53
N PRO A 354 6.05 -33.20 2.08
CA PRO A 354 6.56 -32.10 2.90
C PRO A 354 5.50 -30.99 3.00
N THR A 355 5.52 -30.26 4.12
CA THR A 355 4.54 -29.20 4.38
C THR A 355 4.62 -28.08 3.35
N GLU A 356 5.81 -27.84 2.80
CA GLU A 356 6.06 -26.86 1.74
C GLU A 356 5.33 -27.18 0.43
N ALA A 357 4.86 -28.43 0.28
CA ALA A 357 4.11 -28.85 -0.91
C ALA A 357 2.65 -28.33 -0.92
N ILE A 358 2.14 -27.87 0.20
CA ILE A 358 0.76 -27.37 0.37
C ILE A 358 0.79 -25.95 0.93
N VAL A 359 0.02 -25.05 0.36
CA VAL A 359 -0.12 -23.67 0.82
C VAL A 359 -1.58 -23.30 0.89
N VAL A 360 -2.03 -22.87 2.05
CA VAL A 360 -3.36 -22.31 2.31
C VAL A 360 -3.27 -20.79 2.29
N ASP A 361 -4.07 -20.15 1.48
CA ASP A 361 -4.11 -18.69 1.35
C ASP A 361 -5.48 -18.12 1.69
N VAL A 362 -5.46 -17.11 2.52
CA VAL A 362 -6.60 -16.23 2.82
C VAL A 362 -6.12 -14.79 2.63
N PRO A 363 -6.71 -14.04 1.69
CA PRO A 363 -6.38 -12.64 1.52
C PRO A 363 -6.71 -11.83 2.78
N GLU A 364 -5.91 -10.82 3.03
CA GLU A 364 -6.13 -9.83 4.09
C GLU A 364 -7.51 -9.17 3.97
N ARG A 365 -8.01 -8.64 5.09
CA ARG A 365 -9.20 -7.78 5.05
C ARG A 365 -8.83 -6.45 4.40
N ILE A 366 -9.62 -6.04 3.45
CA ILE A 366 -9.57 -4.69 2.88
C ILE A 366 -10.85 -3.95 3.24
N THR A 367 -10.73 -2.65 3.47
CA THR A 367 -11.84 -1.75 3.72
C THR A 367 -11.88 -0.69 2.63
N PHE A 368 -13.08 -0.30 2.24
CA PHE A 368 -13.29 0.89 1.42
C PHE A 368 -13.85 1.97 2.34
N GLU A 369 -12.99 2.89 2.75
CA GLU A 369 -13.42 4.04 3.53
C GLU A 369 -14.15 5.02 2.62
N LEU A 370 -15.28 5.51 3.12
CA LEU A 370 -16.16 6.46 2.41
C LEU A 370 -16.43 7.72 3.23
N ARG A 371 -15.81 7.82 4.41
CA ARG A 371 -15.99 8.98 5.30
C ARG A 371 -15.19 10.17 4.77
N LEU A 372 -15.80 10.89 3.84
CA LEU A 372 -15.29 12.12 3.29
C LEU A 372 -16.40 13.16 3.33
N PRO A 373 -16.21 14.34 3.94
CA PRO A 373 -17.20 15.41 3.95
C PRO A 373 -17.49 15.88 2.53
N VAL A 374 -18.77 16.00 2.21
CA VAL A 374 -19.26 16.64 0.98
C VAL A 374 -19.75 18.04 1.35
N ILE A 375 -19.26 19.02 0.62
CA ILE A 375 -19.60 20.42 0.87
C ILE A 375 -20.20 21.09 -0.36
N ASP A 376 -21.03 22.10 -0.13
CA ASP A 376 -21.44 23.07 -1.14
C ASP A 376 -20.54 24.32 -1.00
N PRO A 377 -19.63 24.58 -1.97
CA PRO A 377 -18.72 25.72 -1.88
C PRO A 377 -19.41 27.08 -1.90
N ALA A 378 -20.69 27.13 -2.31
CA ALA A 378 -21.49 28.37 -2.37
C ALA A 378 -22.14 28.71 -1.02
N GLN A 379 -22.19 27.77 -0.08
CA GLN A 379 -22.80 28.02 1.24
C GLN A 379 -21.76 28.52 2.25
N ALA A 380 -22.18 29.48 3.10
CA ALA A 380 -21.29 30.04 4.12
C ALA A 380 -21.05 29.10 5.30
N GLU A 381 -21.99 28.23 5.62
CA GLU A 381 -21.84 27.12 6.57
C GLU A 381 -22.00 25.81 5.78
N PRO A 382 -21.01 24.92 5.76
CA PRO A 382 -21.13 23.66 5.05
C PRO A 382 -22.21 22.78 5.73
N ASP A 383 -23.23 22.41 4.96
CA ASP A 383 -24.08 21.29 5.32
C ASP A 383 -23.26 20.03 5.05
N GLU A 384 -22.61 19.50 6.12
CA GLU A 384 -21.68 18.39 5.99
C GLU A 384 -22.47 17.09 5.86
N THR A 385 -22.65 16.64 4.63
CA THR A 385 -23.11 15.28 4.32
C THR A 385 -21.90 14.36 4.13
N ASP A 386 -21.95 13.15 4.67
CA ASP A 386 -20.90 12.14 4.36
C ASP A 386 -21.03 11.67 2.92
N ALA A 387 -19.92 11.48 2.23
CA ALA A 387 -19.92 11.03 0.84
C ALA A 387 -20.57 9.65 0.66
N GLY A 388 -20.51 8.79 1.66
CA GLY A 388 -21.21 7.51 1.68
C GLY A 388 -22.73 7.69 1.61
N ASP A 389 -23.27 8.68 2.29
CA ASP A 389 -24.70 9.00 2.26
C ASP A 389 -25.12 9.74 0.99
N ALA A 390 -24.23 10.56 0.45
CA ALA A 390 -24.46 11.33 -0.78
C ALA A 390 -24.35 10.46 -2.06
N SER A 391 -23.62 9.35 -2.01
CA SER A 391 -23.45 8.44 -3.14
C SER A 391 -24.64 7.49 -3.28
N PHE A 392 -25.32 7.53 -4.42
CA PHE A 392 -26.39 6.58 -4.73
C PHE A 392 -25.90 5.13 -4.81
N VAL A 393 -24.70 4.92 -5.33
CA VAL A 393 -24.11 3.59 -5.53
C VAL A 393 -23.73 2.98 -4.20
N PHE A 394 -22.97 3.70 -3.37
CA PHE A 394 -22.40 3.17 -2.12
C PHE A 394 -23.41 3.11 -0.98
N ASN A 395 -24.41 3.98 -0.98
CA ASN A 395 -25.50 3.91 -0.01
C ASN A 395 -26.32 2.60 -0.16
N ARG A 396 -26.44 2.07 -1.38
CA ARG A 396 -27.20 0.85 -1.66
C ARG A 396 -26.42 -0.45 -1.59
N ILE A 397 -25.14 -0.44 -1.96
CA ILE A 397 -24.32 -1.66 -2.09
C ILE A 397 -23.65 -2.02 -0.76
N GLY A 398 -23.56 -1.08 0.19
CA GLY A 398 -22.84 -1.28 1.45
C GLY A 398 -21.31 -1.30 1.28
N HIS A 399 -20.61 -0.66 2.19
CA HIS A 399 -19.15 -0.47 2.13
C HIS A 399 -18.35 -1.77 2.17
N ASP A 400 -18.94 -2.82 2.74
CA ASP A 400 -18.28 -4.10 2.99
C ASP A 400 -18.54 -5.16 1.92
N ASP A 401 -19.54 -4.97 1.05
CA ASP A 401 -19.97 -6.03 0.14
C ASP A 401 -18.98 -6.28 -1.00
N PHE A 402 -18.37 -5.22 -1.54
CA PHE A 402 -17.32 -5.35 -2.55
C PHE A 402 -16.11 -6.14 -2.05
N PRO A 403 -15.46 -5.76 -0.93
CA PRO A 403 -14.33 -6.51 -0.39
C PRO A 403 -14.69 -7.94 -0.01
N ARG A 404 -15.87 -8.15 0.60
CA ARG A 404 -16.35 -9.48 1.00
C ARG A 404 -16.51 -10.40 -0.21
N SER A 405 -17.06 -9.90 -1.31
CA SER A 405 -17.30 -10.69 -2.52
C SER A 405 -16.02 -11.19 -3.20
N LEU A 406 -14.88 -10.54 -2.96
CA LEU A 406 -13.60 -10.88 -3.56
C LEU A 406 -12.81 -11.91 -2.74
N ARG A 407 -13.00 -11.95 -1.41
CA ARG A 407 -12.24 -12.85 -0.53
C ARG A 407 -12.57 -14.31 -0.79
N ALA A 408 -11.56 -15.13 -0.78
CA ALA A 408 -11.73 -16.58 -0.88
C ALA A 408 -10.63 -17.28 -0.09
N VAL A 409 -10.97 -18.44 0.49
CA VAL A 409 -9.98 -19.40 0.96
C VAL A 409 -9.53 -20.22 -0.24
N SER A 410 -8.23 -20.37 -0.41
CA SER A 410 -7.69 -21.21 -1.47
C SER A 410 -6.56 -22.11 -0.97
N VAL A 411 -6.43 -23.28 -1.60
CA VAL A 411 -5.32 -24.21 -1.39
C VAL A 411 -4.59 -24.38 -2.70
N SER A 412 -3.27 -24.29 -2.63
CA SER A 412 -2.39 -24.61 -3.75
C SER A 412 -1.42 -25.72 -3.35
N ALA A 413 -1.08 -26.57 -4.32
CA ALA A 413 -0.19 -27.70 -4.15
C ALA A 413 0.95 -27.67 -5.17
N ARG A 414 2.09 -28.27 -4.79
CA ARG A 414 3.23 -28.45 -5.71
C ARG A 414 2.75 -29.23 -6.94
N ARG A 415 3.31 -28.91 -8.10
CA ARG A 415 3.01 -29.59 -9.36
C ARG A 415 3.75 -30.95 -9.42
N ASP A 416 3.16 -31.92 -8.76
CA ASP A 416 3.56 -33.33 -8.71
C ASP A 416 2.32 -34.14 -9.02
N ASP A 417 2.34 -34.99 -10.04
CA ASP A 417 1.14 -35.66 -10.55
C ASP A 417 0.52 -36.59 -9.50
N ASP A 418 1.32 -37.36 -8.74
CA ASP A 418 0.84 -38.23 -7.67
C ASP A 418 0.17 -37.40 -6.56
N LEU A 419 0.78 -36.27 -6.20
CA LEU A 419 0.23 -35.36 -5.20
C LEU A 419 -1.09 -34.75 -5.69
N LEU A 420 -1.17 -34.29 -6.94
CA LEU A 420 -2.40 -33.71 -7.49
C LEU A 420 -3.54 -34.72 -7.54
N GLN A 421 -3.27 -36.00 -7.90
CA GLN A 421 -4.27 -37.07 -7.83
C GLN A 421 -4.70 -37.38 -6.39
N ALA A 422 -3.76 -37.38 -5.45
CA ALA A 422 -4.07 -37.58 -4.03
C ALA A 422 -4.94 -36.45 -3.47
N VAL A 423 -4.72 -35.21 -3.88
CA VAL A 423 -5.54 -34.06 -3.51
C VAL A 423 -7.00 -34.23 -3.92
N GLU A 424 -7.26 -34.76 -5.10
CA GLU A 424 -8.64 -35.06 -5.53
C GLU A 424 -9.32 -36.11 -4.65
N ARG A 425 -8.55 -37.10 -4.16
CA ARG A 425 -9.05 -38.20 -3.31
C ARG A 425 -9.26 -37.77 -1.86
N VAL A 426 -8.45 -36.84 -1.35
CA VAL A 426 -8.50 -36.41 0.07
C VAL A 426 -9.77 -35.63 0.41
N GLY A 427 -10.41 -35.00 -0.60
CA GLY A 427 -11.65 -34.26 -0.43
C GLY A 427 -11.44 -32.97 0.39
N LEU A 428 -10.69 -31.99 -0.16
CA LEU A 428 -10.29 -30.76 0.54
C LEU A 428 -11.46 -30.00 1.18
N ALA A 429 -12.66 -30.06 0.62
CA ALA A 429 -13.84 -29.36 1.16
C ALA A 429 -14.10 -29.64 2.64
N ARG A 430 -13.76 -30.84 3.13
CA ARG A 430 -13.98 -31.26 4.54
C ARG A 430 -13.23 -30.40 5.57
N TYR A 431 -12.10 -29.81 5.20
CA TYR A 431 -11.29 -28.97 6.09
C TYR A 431 -11.87 -27.56 6.27
N PHE A 432 -12.80 -27.15 5.38
CA PHE A 432 -13.38 -25.82 5.32
C PHE A 432 -14.89 -25.82 5.60
N ALA A 433 -15.49 -26.97 5.76
CA ALA A 433 -16.88 -27.11 6.22
C ALA A 433 -17.02 -26.63 7.67
N GLN A 434 -18.26 -26.26 8.03
CA GLN A 434 -18.61 -25.80 9.39
C GLN A 434 -18.40 -26.91 10.43
#